data_9d79efa31e5b42a7dbf45901f422b57c
#
_entry.id   9d79efa31e5b42a7dbf45901f422b57c
#
_cell.length_a   1.000
_cell.length_b   1.000
_cell.length_c   1.000
_cell.angle_alpha   90.00
_cell.angle_beta   90.00
_cell.angle_gamma   90.00
#
_symmetry.space_group_name_H-M   'P 1'
#
loop_
_entity.id
_entity.type
_entity.pdbx_description
1 polymer ?
#
loop_
_entity_poly.entity_id
_entity_poly.type
_entity_poly.pdbx_seq_one_letter_code
_entity_poly.pdbx_strand_id
1 'polypeptide(L)'
;MNDLKKIIYCCIIILSPVLCVAQKSTSANFNFVDTALLAVNKQNKVCIKDLTVNGTKKTKIYIVYREIHFKKGDSIVIADLSKELEQARFQVYNTTLFNEVKFELVALDAANVLINVQVLERWYLYPIPQFKWVDRNFNEWYRTYKASLSRVNYGIKFVHYNLSGRRDQLRIYFINGYTRNVSFTYTAPYSNRKLTQGFIIGGGYLQKRELAIKTNYNDSLIFYPSDPVTKSKNEFVYKTWYVNAGYTIRRGFFKKHIFTANYSYIKIPDSVITAPYNKNYFKDSVNSKGIIDFFYTLQYSNVNNGSYPLTGKTWFATLQKRGLGFTGGVNMLQLEAGFNKYFDMGMGWYSSVQLNGKIKLPFDQAYINQRGLGYGDIYLRGLEYYVIDGVATGLVKSTIKKKIFSVNIPFKYFPKLLTKIPITVFAKTYTDVGYAYTQKKYDTYLNNRLLYSGGFGIDILTFYDFSLKFEYSFNQLGKNGLFLHNQSGF
;
A
#
# COMPACT_ATOMS: atom_id res chain seq x y z
N MET A 1 35.57 -3.61 -14.35
CA MET A 1 35.55 -2.16 -14.63
C MET A 1 34.22 -1.68 -15.24
N ASN A 2 33.57 -2.44 -16.10
CA ASN A 2 32.27 -2.07 -16.68
C ASN A 2 31.12 -2.05 -15.66
N ASP A 3 31.13 -2.92 -14.66
CA ASP A 3 30.05 -2.99 -13.67
C ASP A 3 30.14 -1.87 -12.62
N LEU A 4 31.36 -1.42 -12.30
CA LEU A 4 31.56 -0.26 -11.41
C LEU A 4 31.03 1.03 -12.06
N LYS A 5 31.22 1.21 -13.38
CA LYS A 5 30.66 2.35 -14.11
C LYS A 5 29.13 2.31 -14.13
N LYS A 6 28.54 1.12 -14.31
CA LYS A 6 27.06 0.95 -14.26
C LYS A 6 26.49 1.28 -12.88
N ILE A 7 27.18 0.87 -11.80
CA ILE A 7 26.80 1.20 -10.42
C ILE A 7 26.88 2.72 -10.19
N ILE A 8 27.95 3.36 -10.65
CA ILE A 8 28.11 4.83 -10.55
C ILE A 8 27.00 5.56 -11.31
N TYR A 9 26.66 5.14 -12.55
CA TYR A 9 25.55 5.73 -13.31
C TYR A 9 24.21 5.50 -12.64
N CYS A 10 23.93 4.32 -12.12
CA CYS A 10 22.72 4.05 -11.34
C CYS A 10 22.66 4.91 -10.07
N CYS A 11 23.77 5.06 -9.33
CA CYS A 11 23.83 5.93 -8.15
C CYS A 11 23.62 7.40 -8.50
N ILE A 12 24.14 7.89 -9.62
CA ILE A 12 23.94 9.26 -10.08
C ILE A 12 22.47 9.50 -10.45
N ILE A 13 21.81 8.55 -11.15
CA ILE A 13 20.40 8.64 -11.51
C ILE A 13 19.49 8.54 -10.26
N ILE A 14 19.85 7.74 -9.27
CA ILE A 14 19.11 7.59 -8.02
C ILE A 14 19.25 8.85 -7.14
N LEU A 15 20.41 9.50 -7.13
CA LEU A 15 20.70 10.69 -6.33
C LEU A 15 20.25 11.99 -7.03
N SER A 16 20.06 12.01 -8.35
CA SER A 16 19.66 13.21 -9.09
C SER A 16 18.37 13.88 -8.60
N PRO A 17 17.32 13.16 -8.16
CA PRO A 17 16.12 13.80 -7.59
C PRO A 17 16.36 14.48 -6.22
N VAL A 18 17.41 14.09 -5.51
CA VAL A 18 17.75 14.65 -4.19
C VAL A 18 18.43 16.02 -4.31
N LEU A 19 19.06 16.29 -5.45
CA LEU A 19 19.81 17.53 -5.71
C LEU A 19 18.97 18.65 -6.32
N CYS A 20 17.74 18.37 -6.77
CA CYS A 20 16.83 19.37 -7.31
C CYS A 20 16.17 20.17 -6.18
N VAL A 21 16.59 21.39 -5.98
CA VAL A 21 15.96 22.37 -5.07
C VAL A 21 14.63 22.81 -5.69
N ALA A 22 13.53 22.45 -5.02
CA ALA A 22 12.18 22.73 -5.49
C ALA A 22 11.83 24.21 -5.29
N GLN A 23 11.47 24.91 -6.35
CA GLN A 23 10.65 26.13 -6.26
C GLN A 23 9.18 25.73 -6.04
N LYS A 24 8.59 26.24 -4.94
CA LYS A 24 7.19 26.00 -4.59
C LYS A 24 6.25 26.60 -5.64
N SER A 25 5.44 25.78 -6.28
CA SER A 25 4.18 26.23 -6.88
C SER A 25 3.04 25.90 -5.93
N THR A 26 2.45 26.90 -5.33
CA THR A 26 1.24 26.81 -4.52
C THR A 26 0.02 26.96 -5.42
N SER A 27 -0.62 25.86 -5.80
CA SER A 27 -2.02 25.89 -6.22
C SER A 27 -2.88 25.66 -4.98
N ALA A 28 -3.26 26.73 -4.31
CA ALA A 28 -4.09 26.66 -3.12
C ALA A 28 -5.55 26.36 -3.48
N ASN A 29 -6.09 25.24 -3.00
CA ASN A 29 -7.53 24.95 -2.99
C ASN A 29 -8.20 25.66 -1.79
N PHE A 30 -7.96 26.97 -1.63
CA PHE A 30 -8.52 27.77 -0.56
C PHE A 30 -9.32 28.93 -1.14
N ASN A 31 -10.50 29.14 -0.61
CA ASN A 31 -11.25 30.36 -0.84
C ASN A 31 -10.93 31.33 0.29
N PHE A 32 -10.25 32.41 -0.02
CA PHE A 32 -10.02 33.52 0.89
C PHE A 32 -11.04 34.59 0.60
N VAL A 33 -11.81 34.98 1.65
CA VAL A 33 -12.77 36.07 1.60
C VAL A 33 -12.21 37.23 2.45
N ASP A 34 -12.14 38.42 1.88
CA ASP A 34 -11.68 39.65 2.52
C ASP A 34 -10.26 39.62 3.14
N THR A 35 -9.33 38.97 2.49
CA THR A 35 -7.94 38.85 2.98
C THR A 35 -7.17 40.20 3.02
N ALA A 36 -7.65 41.23 2.36
CA ALA A 36 -7.07 42.55 2.45
C ALA A 36 -7.00 43.09 3.91
N LEU A 37 -7.92 42.66 4.76
CA LEU A 37 -7.93 43.03 6.19
C LEU A 37 -6.72 42.43 6.94
N LEU A 38 -6.20 41.28 6.50
CA LEU A 38 -5.04 40.62 7.13
C LEU A 38 -3.73 41.32 6.84
N ALA A 39 -3.64 42.07 5.73
CA ALA A 39 -2.44 42.81 5.35
C ALA A 39 -2.13 43.98 6.31
N VAL A 40 -3.12 44.44 7.08
CA VAL A 40 -3.00 45.55 8.04
C VAL A 40 -2.57 45.08 9.44
N ASN A 41 -2.44 43.76 9.65
CA ASN A 41 -2.12 43.17 10.95
C ASN A 41 -0.64 43.38 11.35
N LYS A 42 -0.40 44.32 12.27
CA LYS A 42 0.93 44.62 12.82
C LYS A 42 1.55 43.48 13.66
N GLN A 43 0.71 42.59 14.19
CA GLN A 43 1.20 41.46 15.05
C GLN A 43 1.60 40.23 14.26
N ASN A 44 1.37 40.17 12.95
CA ASN A 44 1.60 39.04 12.08
C ASN A 44 0.95 37.71 12.54
N LYS A 45 -0.04 37.78 13.44
CA LYS A 45 -0.80 36.63 13.96
C LYS A 45 -2.32 36.89 13.85
N VAL A 46 -3.05 35.82 13.52
CA VAL A 46 -4.51 35.83 13.52
C VAL A 46 -5.03 34.81 14.51
N CYS A 47 -6.08 35.20 15.23
CA CYS A 47 -6.80 34.33 16.16
C CYS A 47 -7.97 33.64 15.44
N ILE A 48 -8.12 32.34 15.61
CA ILE A 48 -9.27 31.59 15.11
C ILE A 48 -10.43 31.77 16.05
N LYS A 49 -11.38 32.63 15.66
CA LYS A 49 -12.59 32.91 16.46
C LYS A 49 -13.58 31.78 16.44
N ASP A 50 -13.70 31.10 15.31
CA ASP A 50 -14.52 29.92 15.21
C ASP A 50 -14.00 28.95 14.13
N LEU A 51 -14.30 27.65 14.32
CA LEU A 51 -13.99 26.60 13.39
C LEU A 51 -15.23 25.75 13.20
N THR A 52 -15.79 25.77 12.00
CA THR A 52 -17.02 25.03 11.66
C THR A 52 -16.75 23.94 10.62
N VAL A 53 -17.53 22.87 10.67
CA VAL A 53 -17.45 21.75 9.71
C VAL A 53 -18.85 21.50 9.15
N ASN A 54 -18.96 21.55 7.83
CA ASN A 54 -20.22 21.35 7.11
C ASN A 54 -20.07 20.22 6.06
N GLY A 55 -21.19 19.55 5.73
CA GLY A 55 -21.26 18.53 4.67
C GLY A 55 -21.11 17.10 5.17
N THR A 56 -20.93 16.87 6.47
CA THR A 56 -20.98 15.51 7.06
C THR A 56 -22.43 15.04 7.16
N LYS A 57 -22.69 13.79 6.75
CA LYS A 57 -24.01 13.12 6.87
C LYS A 57 -23.93 11.91 7.80
N LYS A 58 -23.03 10.99 7.51
CA LYS A 58 -22.79 9.78 8.30
C LYS A 58 -21.60 9.92 9.23
N THR A 59 -20.55 10.58 8.77
CA THR A 59 -19.33 10.79 9.56
C THR A 59 -19.62 11.66 10.76
N LYS A 60 -19.21 11.22 11.93
CA LYS A 60 -19.32 12.03 13.15
C LYS A 60 -18.37 13.22 13.06
N ILE A 61 -18.89 14.42 13.32
CA ILE A 61 -18.16 15.69 13.11
C ILE A 61 -16.82 15.75 13.88
N TYR A 62 -16.77 15.15 15.07
CA TYR A 62 -15.56 15.10 15.90
C TYR A 62 -14.42 14.29 15.25
N ILE A 63 -14.72 13.43 14.25
CA ILE A 63 -13.70 12.73 13.46
C ILE A 63 -12.96 13.69 12.53
N VAL A 64 -13.66 14.71 12.01
CA VAL A 64 -13.04 15.78 11.22
C VAL A 64 -12.18 16.67 12.11
N TYR A 65 -12.73 17.13 13.23
CA TYR A 65 -11.98 17.95 14.20
C TYR A 65 -10.71 17.26 14.71
N ARG A 66 -10.74 15.93 14.86
CA ARG A 66 -9.58 15.14 15.28
C ARG A 66 -8.40 15.25 14.31
N GLU A 67 -8.65 15.49 13.04
CA GLU A 67 -7.62 15.58 12.01
C GLU A 67 -7.09 17.01 11.80
N ILE A 68 -7.73 18.00 12.42
CA ILE A 68 -7.31 19.41 12.38
C ILE A 68 -6.45 19.68 13.61
N HIS A 69 -5.25 20.20 13.40
CA HIS A 69 -4.27 20.39 14.47
C HIS A 69 -4.37 21.74 15.19
N PHE A 70 -5.25 22.60 14.74
CA PHE A 70 -5.62 23.88 15.40
C PHE A 70 -7.09 23.86 15.81
N LYS A 71 -7.47 24.72 16.74
CA LYS A 71 -8.82 24.83 17.30
C LYS A 71 -9.22 26.28 17.52
N LYS A 72 -10.49 26.50 17.83
CA LYS A 72 -11.00 27.80 18.28
C LYS A 72 -10.15 28.34 19.43
N GLY A 73 -9.75 29.60 19.31
CA GLY A 73 -8.90 30.34 20.26
C GLY A 73 -7.41 30.25 19.96
N ASP A 74 -6.95 29.36 19.08
CA ASP A 74 -5.55 29.31 18.70
C ASP A 74 -5.16 30.49 17.82
N SER A 75 -3.90 30.91 17.90
CA SER A 75 -3.32 31.96 17.04
C SER A 75 -2.29 31.37 16.09
N ILE A 76 -2.40 31.73 14.82
CA ILE A 76 -1.50 31.28 13.75
C ILE A 76 -0.77 32.47 13.14
N VAL A 77 0.50 32.32 12.83
CA VAL A 77 1.28 33.32 12.08
C VAL A 77 0.73 33.41 10.66
N ILE A 78 0.46 34.62 10.17
CA ILE A 78 -0.16 34.85 8.84
C ILE A 78 0.67 34.20 7.73
N ALA A 79 1.99 34.30 7.80
CA ALA A 79 2.91 33.69 6.82
C ALA A 79 2.80 32.15 6.77
N ASP A 80 2.45 31.50 7.87
CA ASP A 80 2.28 30.04 7.95
C ASP A 80 0.81 29.59 7.71
N LEU A 81 -0.14 30.50 7.71
CA LEU A 81 -1.58 30.20 7.69
C LEU A 81 -1.96 29.27 6.51
N SER A 82 -1.51 29.58 5.30
CA SER A 82 -1.78 28.75 4.12
C SER A 82 -1.22 27.33 4.25
N LYS A 83 -0.03 27.20 4.82
CA LYS A 83 0.64 25.91 5.03
C LYS A 83 -0.09 25.08 6.09
N GLU A 84 -0.52 25.70 7.19
CA GLU A 84 -1.25 25.03 8.27
C GLU A 84 -2.65 24.56 7.80
N LEU A 85 -3.37 25.39 7.04
CA LEU A 85 -4.63 25.01 6.41
C LEU A 85 -4.47 23.87 5.43
N GLU A 86 -3.43 23.90 4.59
CA GLU A 86 -3.15 22.83 3.63
C GLU A 86 -2.82 21.53 4.32
N GLN A 87 -2.01 21.58 5.36
CA GLN A 87 -1.70 20.40 6.15
C GLN A 87 -2.95 19.80 6.82
N ALA A 88 -3.81 20.62 7.41
CA ALA A 88 -5.08 20.16 7.96
C ALA A 88 -5.98 19.54 6.88
N ARG A 89 -6.07 20.17 5.71
CA ARG A 89 -6.80 19.62 4.57
C ARG A 89 -6.30 18.24 4.16
N PHE A 90 -4.98 18.04 4.07
CA PHE A 90 -4.41 16.74 3.76
C PHE A 90 -4.74 15.70 4.84
N GLN A 91 -4.71 16.07 6.12
CA GLN A 91 -5.08 15.15 7.20
C GLN A 91 -6.54 14.69 7.10
N VAL A 92 -7.47 15.63 6.88
CA VAL A 92 -8.90 15.33 6.70
C VAL A 92 -9.10 14.48 5.44
N TYR A 93 -8.48 14.84 4.31
CA TYR A 93 -8.57 14.09 3.05
C TYR A 93 -8.02 12.66 3.19
N ASN A 94 -6.89 12.49 3.87
CA ASN A 94 -6.23 11.19 4.11
C ASN A 94 -7.01 10.28 5.08
N THR A 95 -8.12 10.74 5.65
CA THR A 95 -9.06 9.84 6.32
C THR A 95 -9.73 8.87 5.35
N THR A 96 -9.72 9.18 4.05
CA THR A 96 -10.43 8.48 2.98
C THR A 96 -11.97 8.51 3.09
N LEU A 97 -12.50 9.37 3.95
CA LEU A 97 -13.94 9.53 4.15
C LEU A 97 -14.59 10.52 3.17
N PHE A 98 -13.79 11.39 2.56
CA PHE A 98 -14.28 12.51 1.76
C PHE A 98 -13.73 12.48 0.34
N ASN A 99 -14.57 12.83 -0.63
CA ASN A 99 -14.19 13.07 -2.03
C ASN A 99 -13.55 14.45 -2.18
N GLU A 100 -14.06 15.42 -1.43
CA GLU A 100 -13.61 16.79 -1.49
C GLU A 100 -13.51 17.35 -0.07
N VAL A 101 -12.46 18.12 0.17
CA VAL A 101 -12.23 18.85 1.42
C VAL A 101 -11.74 20.23 1.05
N LYS A 102 -12.52 21.26 1.39
CA LYS A 102 -12.21 22.67 1.18
C LYS A 102 -12.16 23.40 2.50
N PHE A 103 -11.21 24.30 2.63
CA PHE A 103 -11.14 25.24 3.74
C PHE A 103 -11.45 26.64 3.21
N GLU A 104 -12.45 27.29 3.80
CA GLU A 104 -12.80 28.68 3.55
C GLU A 104 -12.37 29.49 4.75
N LEU A 105 -11.59 30.53 4.49
CA LEU A 105 -11.13 31.46 5.51
C LEU A 105 -11.85 32.79 5.28
N VAL A 106 -12.54 33.26 6.31
CA VAL A 106 -13.23 34.55 6.34
C VAL A 106 -12.53 35.42 7.35
N ALA A 107 -11.94 36.54 6.94
CA ALA A 107 -11.37 37.52 7.85
C ALA A 107 -12.54 38.34 8.45
N LEU A 108 -12.64 38.40 9.78
CA LEU A 108 -13.58 39.22 10.49
C LEU A 108 -13.02 40.65 10.69
N ASP A 109 -11.72 40.69 11.00
CA ASP A 109 -10.92 41.91 11.14
C ASP A 109 -9.45 41.58 10.90
N ALA A 110 -8.54 42.53 11.13
CA ALA A 110 -7.12 42.36 10.93
C ALA A 110 -6.48 41.27 11.81
N ALA A 111 -7.09 40.89 12.93
CA ALA A 111 -6.55 39.97 13.92
C ALA A 111 -7.38 38.69 14.08
N ASN A 112 -8.56 38.59 13.51
CA ASN A 112 -9.51 37.52 13.76
C ASN A 112 -10.05 36.90 12.47
N VAL A 113 -10.11 35.57 12.47
CA VAL A 113 -10.58 34.78 11.32
C VAL A 113 -11.61 33.72 11.74
N LEU A 114 -12.52 33.42 10.82
CA LEU A 114 -13.35 32.21 10.87
C LEU A 114 -12.81 31.20 9.86
N ILE A 115 -12.82 29.93 10.22
CA ILE A 115 -12.46 28.85 9.33
C ILE A 115 -13.68 27.95 9.17
N ASN A 116 -14.13 27.78 7.92
CA ASN A 116 -15.22 26.88 7.57
C ASN A 116 -14.66 25.72 6.75
N VAL A 117 -14.83 24.49 7.23
CA VAL A 117 -14.38 23.27 6.56
C VAL A 117 -15.58 22.64 5.87
N GLN A 118 -15.58 22.69 4.54
CA GLN A 118 -16.60 22.04 3.73
C GLN A 118 -16.10 20.69 3.26
N VAL A 119 -16.87 19.63 3.51
CA VAL A 119 -16.55 18.28 3.12
C VAL A 119 -17.66 17.65 2.29
N LEU A 120 -17.27 16.81 1.32
CA LEU A 120 -18.19 15.99 0.54
C LEU A 120 -17.86 14.51 0.83
N GLU A 121 -18.78 13.83 1.53
CA GLU A 121 -18.57 12.41 1.90
C GLU A 121 -18.46 11.50 0.70
N ARG A 122 -17.65 10.43 0.84
CA ARG A 122 -17.59 9.32 -0.14
C ARG A 122 -18.79 8.40 0.03
N TRP A 123 -19.04 7.59 -0.98
CA TRP A 123 -19.84 6.39 -0.80
C TRP A 123 -19.07 5.41 0.08
N TYR A 124 -19.73 4.74 1.01
CA TYR A 124 -19.03 3.89 2.00
C TYR A 124 -19.25 2.40 1.80
N LEU A 125 -20.24 2.00 1.03
CA LEU A 125 -20.62 0.60 0.85
C LEU A 125 -20.23 0.12 -0.54
N TYR A 126 -19.34 -0.84 -0.64
CA TYR A 126 -18.84 -1.39 -1.90
C TYR A 126 -19.04 -2.89 -1.97
N PRO A 127 -20.15 -3.39 -2.56
CA PRO A 127 -20.27 -4.76 -3.00
C PRO A 127 -19.53 -4.90 -4.32
N ILE A 128 -18.31 -5.41 -4.31
CA ILE A 128 -17.44 -5.51 -5.48
C ILE A 128 -17.49 -6.95 -5.99
N PRO A 129 -18.17 -7.24 -7.11
CA PRO A 129 -18.08 -8.55 -7.76
C PRO A 129 -16.64 -8.88 -8.09
N GLN A 130 -16.23 -10.09 -7.83
CA GLN A 130 -14.92 -10.59 -8.14
C GLN A 130 -15.05 -11.63 -9.26
N PHE A 131 -14.28 -11.42 -10.30
CA PHE A 131 -14.03 -12.39 -11.35
C PHE A 131 -12.57 -12.26 -11.78
N LYS A 132 -11.75 -13.24 -11.45
CA LYS A 132 -10.33 -13.17 -11.69
C LYS A 132 -9.82 -14.54 -12.13
N TRP A 133 -9.19 -14.62 -13.30
CA TRP A 133 -8.40 -15.78 -13.68
C TRP A 133 -7.17 -15.92 -12.77
N VAL A 134 -6.74 -17.15 -12.56
CA VAL A 134 -5.61 -17.46 -11.65
C VAL A 134 -4.28 -17.28 -12.34
N ASP A 135 -4.26 -17.43 -13.65
CA ASP A 135 -3.08 -17.39 -14.49
C ASP A 135 -2.48 -15.98 -14.55
N ARG A 136 -1.19 -15.89 -14.85
CA ARG A 136 -0.41 -14.64 -14.81
C ARG A 136 -0.99 -13.54 -15.68
N ASN A 137 -1.54 -13.90 -16.83
CA ASN A 137 -2.13 -12.98 -17.77
C ASN A 137 -3.29 -13.63 -18.53
N PHE A 138 -4.11 -12.79 -19.17
CA PHE A 138 -5.25 -13.22 -19.95
C PHE A 138 -4.87 -14.17 -21.10
N ASN A 139 -3.73 -13.90 -21.78
CA ASN A 139 -3.30 -14.72 -22.90
C ASN A 139 -2.95 -16.15 -22.49
N GLU A 140 -2.30 -16.34 -21.33
CA GLU A 140 -2.01 -17.65 -20.78
C GLU A 140 -3.29 -18.42 -20.45
N TRP A 141 -4.24 -17.77 -19.79
CA TRP A 141 -5.54 -18.35 -19.47
C TRP A 141 -6.33 -18.72 -20.74
N TYR A 142 -6.36 -17.82 -21.74
CA TYR A 142 -7.10 -18.04 -22.99
C TYR A 142 -6.45 -19.08 -23.89
N ARG A 143 -5.13 -18.97 -24.17
CA ARG A 143 -4.43 -19.83 -25.13
C ARG A 143 -4.03 -21.17 -24.55
N THR A 144 -3.44 -21.19 -23.36
CA THR A 144 -2.89 -22.40 -22.75
C THR A 144 -4.00 -23.21 -22.08
N TYR A 145 -4.89 -22.55 -21.36
CA TYR A 145 -5.94 -23.20 -20.59
C TYR A 145 -7.33 -23.08 -21.23
N LYS A 146 -7.43 -22.64 -22.49
CA LYS A 146 -8.66 -22.57 -23.30
C LYS A 146 -9.81 -21.86 -22.56
N ALA A 147 -9.51 -20.77 -21.87
CA ALA A 147 -10.45 -19.99 -21.05
C ALA A 147 -11.20 -20.83 -20.01
N SER A 148 -10.57 -21.85 -19.44
CA SER A 148 -11.20 -22.77 -18.49
C SER A 148 -11.73 -22.05 -17.26
N LEU A 149 -13.02 -22.17 -16.98
CA LEU A 149 -13.66 -21.64 -15.79
C LEU A 149 -13.20 -22.32 -14.50
N SER A 150 -12.61 -23.52 -14.58
CA SER A 150 -11.99 -24.17 -13.42
C SER A 150 -10.78 -23.42 -12.89
N ARG A 151 -10.20 -22.52 -13.70
CA ARG A 151 -9.06 -21.65 -13.34
C ARG A 151 -9.49 -20.20 -13.07
N VAL A 152 -10.71 -20.00 -12.60
CA VAL A 152 -11.24 -18.68 -12.27
C VAL A 152 -11.63 -18.65 -10.80
N ASN A 153 -11.36 -17.52 -10.17
CA ASN A 153 -11.91 -17.15 -8.88
C ASN A 153 -13.10 -16.22 -9.13
N TYR A 154 -14.22 -16.51 -8.51
CA TYR A 154 -15.42 -15.69 -8.57
C TYR A 154 -16.03 -15.50 -7.18
N GLY A 155 -16.79 -14.45 -7.00
CA GLY A 155 -17.41 -14.18 -5.72
C GLY A 155 -17.70 -12.71 -5.49
N ILE A 156 -17.75 -12.31 -4.23
CA ILE A 156 -18.01 -10.94 -3.84
C ILE A 156 -17.04 -10.50 -2.73
N LYS A 157 -16.56 -9.28 -2.87
CA LYS A 157 -15.84 -8.55 -1.85
C LYS A 157 -16.76 -7.44 -1.34
N PHE A 158 -17.23 -7.58 -0.12
CA PHE A 158 -18.06 -6.59 0.53
C PHE A 158 -17.18 -5.73 1.45
N VAL A 159 -17.18 -4.43 1.18
CA VAL A 159 -16.41 -3.48 1.99
C VAL A 159 -17.32 -2.35 2.42
N HIS A 160 -17.40 -2.10 3.72
CA HIS A 160 -18.06 -0.94 4.28
C HIS A 160 -17.05 -0.06 5.01
N TYR A 161 -16.77 1.11 4.44
CA TYR A 161 -15.98 2.16 5.08
C TYR A 161 -16.91 3.02 5.93
N ASN A 162 -16.51 3.31 7.17
CA ASN A 162 -17.28 4.20 8.05
C ASN A 162 -18.64 3.61 8.49
N LEU A 163 -18.63 2.36 8.96
CA LEU A 163 -19.84 1.62 9.37
C LEU A 163 -20.63 2.33 10.46
N SER A 164 -19.96 2.83 11.52
CA SER A 164 -20.57 3.55 12.64
C SER A 164 -20.46 5.08 12.54
N GLY A 165 -19.85 5.61 11.49
CA GLY A 165 -19.53 7.03 11.35
C GLY A 165 -18.22 7.44 12.04
N ARG A 166 -17.45 6.49 12.59
CA ARG A 166 -16.20 6.71 13.33
C ARG A 166 -14.96 6.26 12.53
N ARG A 167 -15.06 6.21 11.20
CA ARG A 167 -14.01 5.73 10.31
C ARG A 167 -13.69 4.25 10.47
N ASP A 168 -14.59 3.47 11.03
CA ASP A 168 -14.44 2.04 11.15
C ASP A 168 -14.73 1.33 9.83
N GLN A 169 -14.08 0.19 9.61
CA GLN A 169 -14.18 -0.55 8.35
C GLN A 169 -14.52 -2.01 8.60
N LEU A 170 -15.49 -2.50 7.85
CA LEU A 170 -15.83 -3.91 7.76
C LEU A 170 -15.50 -4.42 6.36
N ARG A 171 -14.72 -5.48 6.26
CA ARG A 171 -14.40 -6.17 5.01
C ARG A 171 -14.79 -7.63 5.14
N ILE A 172 -15.55 -8.12 4.18
CA ILE A 172 -15.98 -9.52 4.10
C ILE A 172 -15.68 -10.02 2.69
N TYR A 173 -15.02 -11.16 2.59
CA TYR A 173 -14.71 -11.80 1.30
C TYR A 173 -15.39 -13.17 1.22
N PHE A 174 -16.12 -13.38 0.15
CA PHE A 174 -16.67 -14.66 -0.25
C PHE A 174 -16.17 -14.96 -1.66
N ILE A 175 -15.06 -15.67 -1.75
CA ILE A 175 -14.43 -16.06 -3.02
C ILE A 175 -14.49 -17.56 -3.14
N ASN A 176 -14.88 -18.05 -4.31
CA ASN A 176 -14.94 -19.47 -4.66
C ASN A 176 -14.27 -19.71 -6.03
N GLY A 177 -14.14 -20.96 -6.42
CA GLY A 177 -13.53 -21.39 -7.67
C GLY A 177 -12.19 -22.06 -7.44
N TYR A 178 -11.14 -21.59 -8.10
CA TYR A 178 -9.79 -22.15 -7.97
C TYR A 178 -9.20 -21.95 -6.57
N THR A 179 -9.50 -20.82 -5.97
CA THR A 179 -9.21 -20.51 -4.57
C THR A 179 -10.52 -20.30 -3.84
N ARG A 180 -10.72 -20.91 -2.69
CA ARG A 180 -11.81 -20.58 -1.78
C ARG A 180 -11.28 -19.70 -0.66
N ASN A 181 -11.92 -18.55 -0.44
CA ASN A 181 -11.59 -17.66 0.65
C ASN A 181 -12.87 -17.09 1.25
N VAL A 182 -13.10 -17.42 2.51
CA VAL A 182 -14.14 -16.80 3.33
C VAL A 182 -13.43 -16.11 4.48
N SER A 183 -13.52 -14.81 4.55
CA SER A 183 -12.83 -14.05 5.58
C SER A 183 -13.55 -12.75 5.93
N PHE A 184 -13.33 -12.29 7.14
CA PHE A 184 -13.78 -10.99 7.59
C PHE A 184 -12.67 -10.24 8.31
N THR A 185 -12.74 -8.91 8.27
CA THR A 185 -11.88 -8.04 9.07
C THR A 185 -12.68 -6.81 9.47
N TYR A 186 -12.68 -6.51 10.76
CA TYR A 186 -13.22 -5.26 11.29
C TYR A 186 -12.10 -4.44 11.90
N THR A 187 -12.02 -3.18 11.51
CA THR A 187 -11.01 -2.22 11.99
C THR A 187 -11.72 -1.00 12.55
N ALA A 188 -11.51 -0.72 13.82
CA ALA A 188 -12.02 0.48 14.50
C ALA A 188 -10.85 1.35 14.95
N PRO A 189 -10.45 2.38 14.17
CA PRO A 189 -9.27 3.20 14.47
C PRO A 189 -9.45 4.11 15.68
N TYR A 190 -10.70 4.34 16.13
CA TYR A 190 -11.07 5.25 17.22
C TYR A 190 -12.06 4.58 18.16
N SER A 191 -11.57 3.77 19.07
CA SER A 191 -12.40 3.06 20.06
C SER A 191 -12.58 3.84 21.36
N ASN A 192 -11.65 4.73 21.73
CA ASN A 192 -11.70 5.52 22.96
C ASN A 192 -12.24 6.95 22.72
N ARG A 193 -12.60 7.64 23.80
CA ARG A 193 -13.10 9.04 23.77
C ARG A 193 -12.05 10.03 23.25
N LYS A 194 -10.77 9.79 23.54
CA LYS A 194 -9.65 10.64 23.08
C LYS A 194 -9.29 10.43 21.60
N LEU A 195 -9.93 9.48 20.91
CA LEU A 195 -9.70 9.13 19.50
C LEU A 195 -8.22 8.81 19.19
N THR A 196 -7.57 8.14 20.11
CA THR A 196 -6.14 7.77 20.00
C THR A 196 -5.90 6.28 19.94
N GLN A 197 -6.88 5.47 20.32
CA GLN A 197 -6.76 4.03 20.38
C GLN A 197 -7.76 3.35 19.46
N GLY A 198 -7.38 2.23 18.91
CA GLY A 198 -8.22 1.44 18.05
C GLY A 198 -7.91 -0.04 18.15
N PHE A 199 -8.74 -0.86 17.51
CA PHE A 199 -8.54 -2.29 17.45
C PHE A 199 -8.84 -2.85 16.07
N ILE A 200 -8.31 -4.03 15.81
CA ILE A 200 -8.50 -4.82 14.61
C ILE A 200 -8.87 -6.23 15.06
N ILE A 201 -9.91 -6.81 14.48
CA ILE A 201 -10.25 -8.21 14.64
C ILE A 201 -10.55 -8.81 13.28
N GLY A 202 -10.17 -10.05 13.07
CA GLY A 202 -10.46 -10.72 11.81
C GLY A 202 -10.16 -12.20 11.87
N GLY A 203 -10.56 -12.88 10.82
CA GLY A 203 -10.30 -14.30 10.64
C GLY A 203 -10.80 -14.78 9.30
N GLY A 204 -10.40 -15.98 8.94
CA GLY A 204 -10.82 -16.55 7.69
C GLY A 204 -10.36 -17.97 7.47
N TYR A 205 -10.91 -18.53 6.40
CA TYR A 205 -10.57 -19.84 5.88
C TYR A 205 -10.21 -19.73 4.40
N LEU A 206 -9.03 -20.25 4.05
CA LEU A 206 -8.47 -20.20 2.72
C LEU A 206 -8.09 -21.60 2.25
N GLN A 207 -8.53 -21.96 1.05
CA GLN A 207 -8.11 -23.17 0.34
C GLN A 207 -7.57 -22.83 -1.03
N LYS A 208 -6.50 -23.51 -1.45
CA LYS A 208 -5.92 -23.37 -2.81
C LYS A 208 -5.72 -24.73 -3.43
N ARG A 209 -5.92 -24.83 -4.76
CA ARG A 209 -5.71 -26.05 -5.54
C ARG A 209 -4.23 -26.30 -5.87
N GLU A 210 -3.39 -25.31 -5.70
CA GLU A 210 -1.94 -25.45 -5.89
C GLU A 210 -1.17 -24.74 -4.77
N LEU A 211 0.04 -25.23 -4.52
CA LEU A 211 0.94 -24.76 -3.49
C LEU A 211 2.34 -24.59 -4.08
N ALA A 212 2.90 -23.39 -3.95
CA ALA A 212 4.32 -23.17 -4.29
C ALA A 212 5.22 -23.90 -3.30
N ILE A 213 6.04 -24.82 -3.83
CA ILE A 213 6.87 -25.72 -3.02
C ILE A 213 8.37 -25.50 -3.18
N LYS A 214 8.79 -24.88 -4.27
CA LYS A 214 10.20 -24.66 -4.59
C LYS A 214 10.31 -23.49 -5.58
N THR A 215 11.45 -22.81 -5.58
CA THR A 215 11.84 -21.86 -6.63
C THR A 215 12.87 -22.56 -7.54
N ASN A 216 12.70 -22.46 -8.86
CA ASN A 216 13.60 -23.07 -9.83
C ASN A 216 14.76 -22.12 -10.21
N TYR A 217 15.69 -22.63 -11.05
CA TYR A 217 16.83 -21.87 -11.54
C TYR A 217 16.46 -20.53 -12.22
N ASN A 218 15.31 -20.48 -12.90
CA ASN A 218 14.83 -19.29 -13.58
C ASN A 218 14.05 -18.34 -12.65
N ASP A 219 14.20 -18.45 -11.33
CA ASP A 219 13.50 -17.65 -10.34
C ASP A 219 11.96 -17.65 -10.50
N SER A 220 11.43 -18.81 -10.89
CA SER A 220 9.99 -19.06 -11.01
C SER A 220 9.53 -20.09 -9.99
N LEU A 221 8.30 -19.96 -9.51
CA LEU A 221 7.73 -20.92 -8.56
C LEU A 221 7.39 -22.25 -9.23
N ILE A 222 7.77 -23.33 -8.57
CA ILE A 222 7.29 -24.68 -8.86
C ILE A 222 6.11 -24.96 -7.94
N PHE A 223 5.00 -25.39 -8.52
CA PHE A 223 3.77 -25.68 -7.79
C PHE A 223 3.53 -27.17 -7.66
N TYR A 224 2.95 -27.57 -6.52
CA TYR A 224 2.34 -28.88 -6.31
C TYR A 224 0.79 -28.74 -6.42
N PRO A 225 0.10 -29.65 -7.09
CA PRO A 225 0.62 -30.73 -7.91
C PRO A 225 1.27 -30.21 -9.21
N SER A 226 2.37 -30.81 -9.61
CA SER A 226 3.07 -30.48 -10.87
C SER A 226 2.50 -31.25 -12.06
N ASP A 227 1.94 -32.42 -11.80
CA ASP A 227 1.37 -33.30 -12.81
C ASP A 227 -0.03 -32.84 -13.25
N PRO A 228 -0.30 -32.77 -14.58
CA PRO A 228 -1.61 -32.40 -15.13
C PRO A 228 -2.75 -33.31 -14.69
N VAL A 229 -2.50 -34.60 -14.51
CA VAL A 229 -3.52 -35.58 -14.08
C VAL A 229 -3.96 -35.30 -12.66
N THR A 230 -3.02 -35.07 -11.76
CA THR A 230 -3.30 -34.70 -10.37
C THR A 230 -3.98 -33.34 -10.26
N LYS A 231 -3.58 -32.38 -11.12
CA LYS A 231 -4.26 -31.05 -11.23
C LYS A 231 -5.72 -31.19 -11.63
N SER A 232 -6.08 -32.20 -12.42
CA SER A 232 -7.45 -32.43 -12.86
C SER A 232 -8.41 -32.90 -11.75
N LYS A 233 -7.88 -33.48 -10.66
CA LYS A 233 -8.67 -34.01 -9.53
C LYS A 233 -9.40 -32.97 -8.70
N ASN A 234 -9.28 -31.69 -9.02
CA ASN A 234 -10.00 -30.62 -8.36
C ASN A 234 -9.83 -30.52 -6.82
N GLU A 235 -8.79 -31.13 -6.26
CA GLU A 235 -8.56 -31.15 -4.83
C GLU A 235 -7.89 -29.88 -4.32
N PHE A 236 -8.24 -29.46 -3.11
CA PHE A 236 -7.59 -28.37 -2.42
C PHE A 236 -6.37 -28.91 -1.64
N VAL A 237 -5.18 -28.58 -2.11
CA VAL A 237 -3.90 -29.05 -1.55
C VAL A 237 -3.36 -28.13 -0.45
N TYR A 238 -3.78 -26.88 -0.39
CA TYR A 238 -3.43 -25.96 0.67
C TYR A 238 -4.68 -25.53 1.41
N LYS A 239 -4.71 -25.76 2.72
CA LYS A 239 -5.84 -25.38 3.58
C LYS A 239 -5.28 -24.61 4.77
N THR A 240 -5.88 -23.47 5.08
CA THR A 240 -5.52 -22.70 6.26
C THR A 240 -6.74 -22.00 6.82
N TRP A 241 -6.82 -21.93 8.13
CA TRP A 241 -7.67 -21.01 8.84
C TRP A 241 -6.81 -20.11 9.73
N TYR A 242 -7.27 -18.94 9.98
CA TYR A 242 -6.55 -17.98 10.79
C TYR A 242 -7.49 -17.06 11.54
N VAL A 243 -7.01 -16.57 12.68
CA VAL A 243 -7.64 -15.49 13.45
C VAL A 243 -6.57 -14.46 13.78
N ASN A 244 -6.97 -13.20 13.80
CA ASN A 244 -6.09 -12.12 14.18
C ASN A 244 -6.78 -11.13 15.09
N ALA A 245 -6.00 -10.53 15.99
CA ALA A 245 -6.41 -9.45 16.84
C ALA A 245 -5.30 -8.39 16.85
N GLY A 246 -5.68 -7.12 16.83
CA GLY A 246 -4.72 -6.03 16.83
C GLY A 246 -5.19 -4.87 17.68
N TYR A 247 -4.21 -4.14 18.21
CA TYR A 247 -4.41 -2.92 18.95
C TYR A 247 -3.59 -1.79 18.33
N THR A 248 -4.18 -0.62 18.21
CA THR A 248 -3.53 0.51 17.57
C THR A 248 -3.53 1.73 18.50
N ILE A 249 -2.39 2.43 18.53
CA ILE A 249 -2.23 3.69 19.26
C ILE A 249 -1.77 4.75 18.28
N ARG A 250 -2.53 5.82 18.15
CA ARG A 250 -2.15 6.98 17.34
C ARG A 250 -1.63 8.09 18.24
N ARG A 251 -0.37 8.49 18.02
CA ARG A 251 0.27 9.61 18.71
C ARG A 251 0.37 10.82 17.78
N GLY A 252 -0.30 11.90 18.15
CA GLY A 252 -0.43 13.09 17.29
C GLY A 252 -1.20 12.79 16.01
N PHE A 253 -0.79 13.39 14.91
CA PHE A 253 -1.47 13.29 13.61
C PHE A 253 -0.82 12.25 12.68
N PHE A 254 0.48 12.02 12.80
CA PHE A 254 1.28 11.32 11.81
C PHE A 254 1.77 9.94 12.25
N LYS A 255 1.92 9.69 13.56
CA LYS A 255 2.50 8.47 14.11
C LYS A 255 1.44 7.48 14.56
N LYS A 256 1.60 6.22 14.18
CA LYS A 256 0.72 5.13 14.58
C LYS A 256 1.55 3.92 15.00
N HIS A 257 1.25 3.37 16.17
CA HIS A 257 1.76 2.10 16.66
C HIS A 257 0.68 1.05 16.43
N ILE A 258 1.06 -0.09 15.89
CA ILE A 258 0.15 -1.19 15.57
C ILE A 258 0.74 -2.47 16.17
N PHE A 259 0.03 -3.11 17.06
CA PHE A 259 0.35 -4.42 17.62
C PHE A 259 -0.66 -5.41 17.06
N THR A 260 -0.19 -6.52 16.50
CA THR A 260 -1.09 -7.56 15.97
C THR A 260 -0.58 -8.92 16.37
N ALA A 261 -1.49 -9.75 16.86
CA ALA A 261 -1.29 -11.18 17.06
C ALA A 261 -2.11 -11.93 16.01
N ASN A 262 -1.52 -12.93 15.40
CA ASN A 262 -2.17 -13.80 14.43
C ASN A 262 -1.86 -15.25 14.77
N TYR A 263 -2.88 -16.08 14.79
CA TYR A 263 -2.74 -17.52 14.78
C TYR A 263 -3.24 -18.08 13.46
N SER A 264 -2.44 -18.95 12.85
CA SER A 264 -2.81 -19.65 11.62
C SER A 264 -2.50 -21.13 11.71
N TYR A 265 -3.43 -21.98 11.30
CA TYR A 265 -3.21 -23.41 11.13
C TYR A 265 -3.17 -23.72 9.64
N ILE A 266 -2.06 -24.29 9.19
CA ILE A 266 -1.80 -24.59 7.79
C ILE A 266 -1.70 -26.11 7.63
N LYS A 267 -2.41 -26.67 6.64
CA LYS A 267 -2.34 -28.08 6.24
C LYS A 267 -2.01 -28.21 4.76
N ILE A 268 -1.05 -29.08 4.46
CA ILE A 268 -0.55 -29.39 3.10
C ILE A 268 -0.54 -30.92 2.94
N PRO A 269 -0.46 -31.47 1.72
CA PRO A 269 -0.33 -32.91 1.48
C PRO A 269 0.99 -33.46 2.00
N ASP A 270 0.97 -34.72 2.48
CA ASP A 270 2.17 -35.45 2.91
C ASP A 270 3.23 -35.55 1.81
N SER A 271 2.81 -35.72 0.56
CA SER A 271 3.71 -35.76 -0.58
C SER A 271 4.59 -34.50 -0.72
N VAL A 272 4.15 -33.34 -0.25
CA VAL A 272 4.96 -32.11 -0.33
C VAL A 272 6.22 -32.19 0.54
N ILE A 273 6.14 -32.84 1.69
CA ILE A 273 7.25 -32.96 2.65
C ILE A 273 8.15 -34.18 2.40
N THR A 274 7.86 -34.97 1.35
CA THR A 274 8.65 -36.13 0.95
C THR A 274 9.50 -35.83 -0.29
N ALA A 275 10.51 -36.65 -0.58
CA ALA A 275 11.25 -36.58 -1.84
C ALA A 275 10.30 -36.96 -3.02
N PRO A 276 10.39 -36.29 -4.19
CA PRO A 276 11.41 -35.29 -4.61
C PRO A 276 11.03 -33.83 -4.30
N TYR A 277 9.99 -33.58 -3.53
CA TYR A 277 9.48 -32.23 -3.31
C TYR A 277 10.29 -31.46 -2.25
N ASN A 278 9.70 -31.00 -1.14
CA ASN A 278 10.38 -30.08 -0.22
C ASN A 278 10.22 -30.47 1.26
N LYS A 279 11.16 -31.29 1.76
CA LYS A 279 11.24 -31.64 3.19
C LYS A 279 11.37 -30.43 4.12
N ASN A 280 11.92 -29.32 3.61
CA ASN A 280 12.13 -28.08 4.37
C ASN A 280 10.96 -27.09 4.29
N TYR A 281 9.79 -27.51 3.83
CA TYR A 281 8.65 -26.60 3.71
C TYR A 281 8.36 -25.88 5.03
N PHE A 282 8.22 -26.64 6.14
CA PHE A 282 8.12 -26.14 7.52
C PHE A 282 9.40 -26.37 8.33
N LYS A 283 10.46 -27.01 7.77
CA LYS A 283 11.72 -27.37 8.41
C LYS A 283 11.65 -28.50 9.45
N ASP A 284 10.52 -29.12 9.66
CA ASP A 284 10.31 -30.21 10.64
C ASP A 284 9.58 -31.42 10.04
N SER A 285 9.50 -31.50 8.71
CA SER A 285 8.89 -32.62 7.98
C SER A 285 7.44 -32.96 8.41
N VAL A 286 6.68 -31.98 8.86
CA VAL A 286 5.26 -32.13 9.18
C VAL A 286 4.39 -31.58 8.07
N ASN A 287 3.22 -32.17 7.87
CA ASN A 287 2.24 -31.76 6.86
C ASN A 287 1.27 -30.69 7.35
N SER A 288 1.27 -30.40 8.64
CA SER A 288 0.40 -29.39 9.23
C SER A 288 1.11 -28.66 10.36
N LYS A 289 0.82 -27.36 10.48
CA LYS A 289 1.48 -26.50 11.45
C LYS A 289 0.56 -25.39 11.95
N GLY A 290 0.45 -25.27 13.27
CA GLY A 290 -0.03 -24.07 13.93
C GLY A 290 1.11 -23.05 14.06
N ILE A 291 0.88 -21.82 13.64
CA ILE A 291 1.88 -20.75 13.66
C ILE A 291 1.28 -19.54 14.37
N ILE A 292 1.99 -19.04 15.37
CA ILE A 292 1.68 -17.78 16.04
C ILE A 292 2.63 -16.71 15.50
N ASP A 293 2.08 -15.58 15.08
CA ASP A 293 2.83 -14.42 14.68
C ASP A 293 2.49 -13.24 15.57
N PHE A 294 3.50 -12.52 16.05
CA PHE A 294 3.35 -11.22 16.68
C PHE A 294 4.03 -10.16 15.83
N PHE A 295 3.31 -9.06 15.60
CA PHE A 295 3.82 -7.91 14.86
C PHE A 295 3.75 -6.67 15.72
N TYR A 296 4.81 -5.89 15.66
CA TYR A 296 4.79 -4.49 16.08
C TYR A 296 5.20 -3.63 14.90
N THR A 297 4.32 -2.72 14.49
CA THR A 297 4.61 -1.77 13.42
C THR A 297 4.52 -0.35 13.95
N LEU A 298 5.58 0.41 13.76
CA LEU A 298 5.61 1.84 13.93
C LEU A 298 5.52 2.50 12.54
N GLN A 299 4.51 3.31 12.34
CA GLN A 299 4.22 3.97 11.06
C GLN A 299 4.16 5.48 11.22
N TYR A 300 4.75 6.19 10.27
CA TYR A 300 4.63 7.64 10.10
C TYR A 300 4.14 7.95 8.70
N SER A 301 3.17 8.86 8.58
CA SER A 301 2.67 9.31 7.28
C SER A 301 2.33 10.79 7.34
N ASN A 302 3.05 11.58 6.54
CA ASN A 302 2.76 12.99 6.29
C ASN A 302 2.93 13.25 4.80
N VAL A 303 1.88 13.02 4.05
CA VAL A 303 1.81 13.14 2.59
C VAL A 303 0.52 13.85 2.18
N ASN A 304 0.53 14.48 1.00
CA ASN A 304 -0.64 15.16 0.46
C ASN A 304 -1.80 14.20 0.13
N ASN A 305 -1.50 13.00 -0.33
CA ASN A 305 -2.47 11.95 -0.66
C ASN A 305 -1.89 10.59 -0.28
N GLY A 306 -2.59 9.83 0.58
CA GLY A 306 -2.13 8.53 1.07
C GLY A 306 -2.06 7.44 -0.02
N SER A 307 -2.95 7.50 -1.01
CA SER A 307 -3.04 6.49 -2.08
C SER A 307 -2.11 6.78 -3.25
N TYR A 308 -1.90 8.05 -3.59
CA TYR A 308 -1.02 8.48 -4.68
C TYR A 308 -0.20 9.72 -4.24
N PRO A 309 0.84 9.51 -3.43
CA PRO A 309 1.62 10.60 -2.88
C PRO A 309 2.46 11.32 -3.95
N LEU A 310 2.39 12.65 -3.92
CA LEU A 310 3.22 13.53 -4.76
C LEU A 310 4.16 14.38 -3.91
N THR A 311 3.80 14.65 -2.65
CA THR A 311 4.62 15.43 -1.72
C THR A 311 4.57 14.84 -0.32
N GLY A 312 5.64 15.07 0.44
CA GLY A 312 5.73 14.64 1.82
C GLY A 312 6.62 13.43 2.05
N LYS A 313 6.41 12.71 3.13
CA LYS A 313 7.18 11.51 3.49
C LYS A 313 6.37 10.50 4.27
N THR A 314 6.70 9.24 4.08
CA THR A 314 6.22 8.13 4.89
C THR A 314 7.39 7.26 5.32
N TRP A 315 7.27 6.61 6.45
CA TRP A 315 8.19 5.55 6.84
C TRP A 315 7.47 4.57 7.77
N PHE A 316 7.98 3.35 7.81
CA PHE A 316 7.53 2.34 8.76
C PHE A 316 8.70 1.48 9.21
N ALA A 317 8.54 0.87 10.39
CA ALA A 317 9.39 -0.20 10.88
C ALA A 317 8.49 -1.27 11.50
N THR A 318 8.64 -2.51 11.04
CA THR A 318 7.87 -3.66 11.51
C THR A 318 8.80 -4.71 12.06
N LEU A 319 8.59 -5.08 13.32
CA LEU A 319 9.21 -6.22 13.96
C LEU A 319 8.17 -7.36 13.99
N GLN A 320 8.52 -8.51 13.43
CA GLN A 320 7.70 -9.71 13.44
C GLN A 320 8.43 -10.84 14.16
N LYS A 321 7.79 -11.44 15.14
CA LYS A 321 8.16 -12.73 15.70
C LYS A 321 7.20 -13.80 15.19
N ARG A 322 7.72 -14.79 14.48
CA ARG A 322 6.95 -15.92 13.96
C ARG A 322 7.39 -17.20 14.65
N GLY A 323 6.43 -17.93 15.22
CA GLY A 323 6.68 -19.07 16.07
C GLY A 323 7.27 -18.69 17.43
N LEU A 324 7.07 -19.50 18.44
CA LEU A 324 7.54 -19.23 19.81
C LEU A 324 8.86 -19.92 20.14
N GLY A 325 9.43 -20.68 19.19
CA GLY A 325 10.66 -21.44 19.39
C GLY A 325 10.49 -22.76 20.17
N PHE A 326 9.29 -23.05 20.66
CA PHE A 326 8.99 -24.26 21.45
C PHE A 326 8.62 -25.48 20.58
N THR A 327 8.17 -25.23 19.37
CA THR A 327 7.85 -26.26 18.38
C THR A 327 8.74 -26.06 17.18
N GLY A 328 9.56 -27.05 16.82
CA GLY A 328 10.56 -26.97 15.75
C GLY A 328 10.09 -26.32 14.44
N GLY A 329 10.97 -26.11 13.51
CA GLY A 329 10.71 -25.74 12.13
C GLY A 329 10.47 -24.26 11.86
N VAL A 330 9.34 -23.67 12.24
CA VAL A 330 8.98 -22.30 11.91
C VAL A 330 9.27 -21.36 13.07
N ASN A 331 10.50 -20.82 13.09
CA ASN A 331 10.93 -19.84 14.08
C ASN A 331 11.69 -18.72 13.37
N MET A 332 11.19 -17.49 13.47
CA MET A 332 11.76 -16.35 12.75
C MET A 332 11.55 -15.05 13.53
N LEU A 333 12.60 -14.24 13.59
CA LEU A 333 12.52 -12.83 13.93
C LEU A 333 12.80 -12.03 12.65
N GLN A 334 11.86 -11.19 12.23
CA GLN A 334 12.01 -10.36 11.04
C GLN A 334 11.93 -8.89 11.44
N LEU A 335 12.87 -8.11 10.93
CA LEU A 335 12.79 -6.65 10.91
C LEU A 335 12.61 -6.21 9.45
N GLU A 336 11.61 -5.39 9.21
CA GLU A 336 11.36 -4.74 7.92
C GLU A 336 11.18 -3.24 8.14
N ALA A 337 11.86 -2.43 7.34
CA ALA A 337 11.73 -0.98 7.40
C ALA A 337 11.62 -0.39 5.98
N GLY A 338 10.80 0.64 5.86
CA GLY A 338 10.64 1.38 4.62
C GLY A 338 10.65 2.88 4.86
N PHE A 339 11.18 3.61 3.90
CA PHE A 339 11.19 5.07 3.87
C PHE A 339 10.86 5.56 2.47
N ASN A 340 9.89 6.45 2.36
CA ASN A 340 9.50 7.06 1.10
C ASN A 340 9.51 8.58 1.24
N LYS A 341 10.12 9.26 0.30
CA LYS A 341 10.14 10.72 0.20
C LYS A 341 9.64 11.14 -1.16
N TYR A 342 8.76 12.12 -1.17
CA TYR A 342 8.11 12.68 -2.36
C TYR A 342 8.40 14.17 -2.42
N PHE A 343 8.77 14.66 -3.61
CA PHE A 343 9.19 16.03 -3.84
C PHE A 343 8.33 16.65 -4.94
N ASP A 344 7.81 17.84 -4.70
CA ASP A 344 7.28 18.72 -5.73
C ASP A 344 8.44 19.56 -6.27
N MET A 345 8.73 19.41 -7.55
CA MET A 345 9.82 20.11 -8.23
C MET A 345 9.32 21.38 -8.96
N GLY A 346 8.03 21.69 -8.80
CA GLY A 346 7.41 22.80 -9.51
C GLY A 346 6.96 22.45 -10.93
N MET A 347 6.15 23.33 -11.53
CA MET A 347 5.64 23.21 -12.90
C MET A 347 5.01 21.85 -13.25
N GLY A 348 4.45 21.13 -12.24
CA GLY A 348 3.87 19.81 -12.42
C GLY A 348 4.86 18.66 -12.54
N TRP A 349 6.14 18.89 -12.19
CA TRP A 349 7.14 17.85 -12.03
C TRP A 349 7.19 17.37 -10.59
N TYR A 350 7.30 16.06 -10.43
CA TYR A 350 7.38 15.38 -9.13
C TYR A 350 8.47 14.32 -9.17
N SER A 351 9.15 14.12 -8.05
CA SER A 351 10.07 13.00 -7.90
C SER A 351 9.81 12.24 -6.62
N SER A 352 10.25 10.99 -6.57
CA SER A 352 10.16 10.18 -5.37
C SER A 352 11.32 9.20 -5.27
N VAL A 353 11.75 8.96 -4.03
CA VAL A 353 12.68 7.90 -3.68
C VAL A 353 12.02 7.04 -2.62
N GLN A 354 12.06 5.73 -2.83
CA GLN A 354 11.50 4.74 -1.93
C GLN A 354 12.58 3.72 -1.58
N LEU A 355 12.76 3.49 -0.29
CA LEU A 355 13.71 2.54 0.28
C LEU A 355 12.91 1.48 1.03
N ASN A 356 13.27 0.22 0.87
CA ASN A 356 12.77 -0.88 1.67
C ASN A 356 13.91 -1.83 2.01
N GLY A 357 13.96 -2.27 3.26
CA GLY A 357 14.92 -3.25 3.74
C GLY A 357 14.25 -4.25 4.66
N LYS A 358 14.64 -5.50 4.54
CA LYS A 358 14.11 -6.61 5.36
C LYS A 358 15.24 -7.58 5.71
N ILE A 359 15.25 -8.04 6.96
CA ILE A 359 16.16 -9.08 7.45
C ILE A 359 15.40 -10.07 8.32
N LYS A 360 15.73 -11.34 8.19
CA LYS A 360 15.13 -12.46 8.93
C LYS A 360 16.21 -13.24 9.65
N LEU A 361 15.98 -13.54 10.90
CA LEU A 361 16.89 -14.27 11.76
C LEU A 361 16.18 -15.50 12.34
N PRO A 362 16.89 -16.65 12.50
CA PRO A 362 18.21 -16.95 11.93
C PRO A 362 18.18 -16.99 10.41
N PHE A 363 19.32 -16.96 9.73
CA PHE A 363 19.38 -16.99 8.26
C PHE A 363 18.98 -18.34 7.67
N ASP A 364 19.09 -19.42 8.42
CA ASP A 364 18.57 -20.74 8.03
C ASP A 364 17.08 -20.85 8.32
N GLN A 365 16.25 -20.51 7.34
CA GLN A 365 14.80 -20.47 7.44
C GLN A 365 14.10 -21.63 6.74
N ALA A 366 12.90 -22.01 7.22
CA ALA A 366 11.97 -22.85 6.49
C ALA A 366 11.60 -22.20 5.13
N TYR A 367 11.27 -23.01 4.13
CA TYR A 367 10.93 -22.51 2.79
C TYR A 367 9.81 -21.47 2.82
N ILE A 368 8.76 -21.68 3.63
CA ILE A 368 7.65 -20.74 3.76
C ILE A 368 8.08 -19.33 4.21
N ASN A 369 9.24 -19.20 4.85
CA ASN A 369 9.79 -17.95 5.35
C ASN A 369 10.83 -17.31 4.41
N GLN A 370 11.21 -17.96 3.31
CA GLN A 370 12.31 -17.50 2.46
C GLN A 370 11.93 -16.41 1.46
N ARG A 371 10.68 -16.00 1.40
CA ARG A 371 10.16 -15.01 0.47
C ARG A 371 10.90 -13.68 0.58
N GLY A 372 11.62 -13.30 -0.46
CA GLY A 372 12.39 -12.06 -0.58
C GLY A 372 11.66 -11.00 -1.39
N LEU A 373 12.11 -10.77 -2.64
CA LEU A 373 11.55 -9.82 -3.59
C LEU A 373 10.62 -10.52 -4.59
N GLY A 374 9.66 -9.80 -5.18
CA GLY A 374 8.71 -10.35 -6.15
C GLY A 374 7.53 -11.12 -5.52
N TYR A 375 7.44 -11.13 -4.21
CA TYR A 375 6.30 -11.70 -3.47
C TYR A 375 5.37 -10.58 -2.97
N GLY A 376 4.32 -10.29 -3.72
CA GLY A 376 3.39 -9.19 -3.40
C GLY A 376 3.92 -7.82 -3.80
N ASP A 377 3.82 -6.83 -2.91
CA ASP A 377 4.08 -5.42 -3.26
C ASP A 377 5.56 -5.02 -3.27
N ILE A 378 6.46 -5.91 -2.79
CA ILE A 378 7.91 -5.64 -2.73
C ILE A 378 8.58 -6.31 -3.93
N TYR A 379 8.66 -5.60 -5.04
CA TYR A 379 9.23 -6.08 -6.30
C TYR A 379 10.00 -4.96 -7.02
N LEU A 380 10.91 -5.32 -7.91
CA LEU A 380 11.51 -4.40 -8.89
C LEU A 380 10.61 -4.36 -10.12
N ARG A 381 10.30 -3.15 -10.60
CA ARG A 381 9.57 -2.97 -11.86
C ARG A 381 10.39 -3.54 -13.02
N GLY A 382 9.76 -4.33 -13.88
CA GLY A 382 10.43 -5.08 -14.95
C GLY A 382 10.93 -6.47 -14.55
N LEU A 383 10.86 -6.84 -13.25
CA LEU A 383 11.17 -8.17 -12.75
C LEU A 383 9.95 -8.85 -12.10
N GLU A 384 8.73 -8.43 -12.40
CA GLU A 384 7.47 -8.92 -11.81
C GLU A 384 7.20 -10.40 -12.10
N TYR A 385 7.80 -10.95 -13.15
CA TYR A 385 7.68 -12.39 -13.46
C TYR A 385 8.56 -13.29 -12.59
N TYR A 386 9.46 -12.69 -11.82
CA TYR A 386 10.44 -13.43 -11.02
C TYR A 386 10.11 -13.31 -9.54
N VAL A 387 10.37 -14.39 -8.82
CA VAL A 387 10.36 -14.41 -7.35
C VAL A 387 11.78 -14.69 -6.87
N ILE A 388 12.26 -13.86 -6.00
CA ILE A 388 13.64 -13.90 -5.54
C ILE A 388 13.62 -14.19 -4.05
N ASP A 389 13.98 -15.43 -3.71
CA ASP A 389 14.03 -15.84 -2.31
C ASP A 389 15.18 -15.13 -1.60
N GLY A 390 15.00 -14.86 -0.32
CA GLY A 390 16.04 -14.21 0.46
C GLY A 390 15.66 -14.07 1.93
N VAL A 391 16.67 -14.10 2.78
CA VAL A 391 16.55 -13.86 4.21
C VAL A 391 16.89 -12.41 4.58
N ALA A 392 17.63 -11.73 3.70
CA ALA A 392 17.79 -10.29 3.76
C ALA A 392 17.56 -9.67 2.38
N THR A 393 16.85 -8.54 2.32
CA THR A 393 16.57 -7.83 1.07
C THR A 393 16.73 -6.34 1.24
N GLY A 394 17.19 -5.69 0.18
CA GLY A 394 17.22 -4.24 0.04
C GLY A 394 16.62 -3.85 -1.31
N LEU A 395 15.86 -2.77 -1.34
CA LEU A 395 15.21 -2.25 -2.54
C LEU A 395 15.21 -0.73 -2.52
N VAL A 396 15.64 -0.13 -3.62
CA VAL A 396 15.60 1.31 -3.87
C VAL A 396 14.81 1.53 -5.15
N LYS A 397 13.77 2.36 -5.09
CA LYS A 397 13.00 2.78 -6.26
C LYS A 397 13.09 4.29 -6.41
N SER A 398 13.43 4.77 -7.59
CA SER A 398 13.41 6.18 -7.96
C SER A 398 12.43 6.41 -9.09
N THR A 399 11.67 7.50 -9.01
CA THR A 399 10.69 7.84 -10.05
C THR A 399 10.63 9.35 -10.23
N ILE A 400 10.63 9.80 -11.48
CA ILE A 400 10.34 11.18 -11.87
C ILE A 400 9.04 11.16 -12.67
N LYS A 401 8.15 12.10 -12.38
CA LYS A 401 6.83 12.21 -13.01
C LYS A 401 6.58 13.62 -13.51
N LYS A 402 5.90 13.75 -14.63
CA LYS A 402 5.35 15.01 -15.13
C LYS A 402 3.83 14.90 -15.22
N LYS A 403 3.12 15.80 -14.59
CA LYS A 403 1.68 15.96 -14.80
C LYS A 403 1.45 16.51 -16.21
N ILE A 404 0.73 15.76 -17.03
CA ILE A 404 0.45 16.13 -18.43
C ILE A 404 -0.83 16.96 -18.49
N PHE A 405 -1.94 16.43 -17.98
CA PHE A 405 -3.19 17.17 -17.87
C PHE A 405 -4.05 16.66 -16.70
N SER A 406 -5.05 17.46 -16.35
CA SER A 406 -6.07 17.10 -15.37
C SER A 406 -7.41 17.67 -15.84
N VAL A 407 -8.41 16.80 -15.99
CA VAL A 407 -9.76 17.15 -16.45
C VAL A 407 -10.81 16.55 -15.54
N ASN A 408 -11.95 17.22 -15.46
CA ASN A 408 -13.15 16.70 -14.76
C ASN A 408 -14.21 16.42 -15.82
N ILE A 409 -14.49 15.14 -16.07
CA ILE A 409 -15.50 14.73 -17.04
C ILE A 409 -16.86 14.68 -16.34
N PRO A 410 -17.86 15.50 -16.76
CA PRO A 410 -19.20 15.42 -16.18
C PRO A 410 -19.85 14.09 -16.60
N PHE A 411 -20.45 13.39 -15.64
CA PHE A 411 -21.12 12.11 -15.89
C PHE A 411 -22.55 12.13 -15.31
N LYS A 412 -23.56 12.16 -16.17
CA LYS A 412 -24.97 12.36 -15.79
C LYS A 412 -25.66 11.14 -15.16
N TYR A 413 -25.09 9.93 -15.36
CA TYR A 413 -25.75 8.66 -14.98
C TYR A 413 -25.36 8.14 -13.58
N PHE A 414 -24.42 8.80 -12.89
CA PHE A 414 -24.08 8.43 -11.53
C PHE A 414 -24.91 9.17 -10.48
N PRO A 415 -25.03 8.62 -9.25
CA PRO A 415 -25.65 9.32 -8.14
C PRO A 415 -25.03 10.71 -7.92
N LYS A 416 -25.79 11.65 -7.36
CA LYS A 416 -25.38 13.05 -7.11
C LYS A 416 -24.00 13.25 -6.46
N LEU A 417 -23.44 12.18 -5.84
CA LEU A 417 -22.12 12.15 -5.22
C LEU A 417 -20.95 11.97 -6.22
N LEU A 418 -21.22 11.57 -7.46
CA LEU A 418 -20.22 11.25 -8.49
C LEU A 418 -20.52 11.95 -9.83
N THR A 419 -20.98 13.19 -9.78
CA THR A 419 -21.34 13.97 -10.97
C THR A 419 -20.18 14.30 -11.89
N LYS A 420 -18.94 14.15 -11.41
CA LYS A 420 -17.71 14.44 -12.18
C LYS A 420 -16.68 13.33 -11.93
N ILE A 421 -16.08 12.84 -13.00
CA ILE A 421 -14.97 11.89 -12.94
C ILE A 421 -13.69 12.70 -13.13
N PRO A 422 -12.86 12.87 -12.07
CA PRO A 422 -11.56 13.50 -12.21
C PRO A 422 -10.62 12.51 -12.93
N ILE A 423 -9.91 12.96 -13.94
CA ILE A 423 -8.85 12.21 -14.60
C ILE A 423 -7.60 13.06 -14.62
N THR A 424 -6.54 12.56 -14.00
CA THR A 424 -5.22 13.20 -14.04
C THR A 424 -4.22 12.22 -14.63
N VAL A 425 -3.48 12.65 -15.64
CA VAL A 425 -2.50 11.83 -16.33
C VAL A 425 -1.09 12.33 -16.03
N PHE A 426 -0.22 11.40 -15.66
CA PHE A 426 1.22 11.65 -15.46
C PHE A 426 2.03 10.78 -16.42
N ALA A 427 3.01 11.36 -17.10
CA ALA A 427 4.10 10.60 -17.69
C ALA A 427 5.21 10.41 -16.64
N LYS A 428 5.91 9.28 -16.68
CA LYS A 428 6.97 8.98 -15.71
C LYS A 428 8.14 8.22 -16.33
N THR A 429 9.29 8.35 -15.69
CA THR A 429 10.44 7.47 -15.85
C THR A 429 10.92 7.01 -14.49
N TYR A 430 11.60 5.85 -14.43
CA TYR A 430 11.99 5.26 -13.18
C TYR A 430 13.20 4.33 -13.31
N THR A 431 13.86 4.14 -12.18
CA THR A 431 14.94 3.18 -11.99
C THR A 431 14.79 2.49 -10.65
N ASP A 432 14.95 1.17 -10.62
CA ASP A 432 14.90 0.35 -9.43
C ASP A 432 16.20 -0.43 -9.28
N VAL A 433 16.69 -0.54 -8.05
CA VAL A 433 17.86 -1.34 -7.69
C VAL A 433 17.53 -2.18 -6.46
N GLY A 434 17.88 -3.44 -6.47
CA GLY A 434 17.59 -4.36 -5.38
C GLY A 434 18.68 -5.39 -5.15
N TYR A 435 18.58 -6.05 -4.01
CA TYR A 435 19.43 -7.17 -3.64
C TYR A 435 18.67 -8.12 -2.74
N ALA A 436 18.82 -9.42 -2.94
CA ALA A 436 18.28 -10.46 -2.08
C ALA A 436 19.39 -11.43 -1.69
N TYR A 437 19.66 -11.49 -0.38
CA TYR A 437 20.68 -12.36 0.19
C TYR A 437 20.07 -13.67 0.67
N THR A 438 20.69 -14.78 0.32
CA THR A 438 20.42 -16.09 0.88
C THR A 438 21.72 -16.77 1.29
N GLN A 439 21.75 -17.39 2.48
CA GLN A 439 22.90 -18.13 2.98
C GLN A 439 23.01 -19.50 2.29
N LYS A 440 21.89 -20.16 2.02
CA LYS A 440 21.87 -21.39 1.23
C LYS A 440 22.03 -21.04 -0.25
N LYS A 441 22.98 -21.66 -0.94
CA LYS A 441 23.06 -21.59 -2.38
C LYS A 441 21.87 -22.37 -2.95
N TYR A 442 20.79 -21.65 -3.28
CA TYR A 442 19.76 -22.21 -4.12
C TYR A 442 20.24 -22.16 -5.57
N ASP A 443 19.77 -23.09 -6.34
CA ASP A 443 20.02 -23.13 -7.78
C ASP A 443 19.07 -22.12 -8.47
N THR A 444 19.24 -20.82 -8.13
CA THR A 444 18.47 -19.68 -8.63
C THR A 444 19.41 -18.61 -9.15
N TYR A 445 19.00 -17.93 -10.23
CA TYR A 445 19.88 -17.03 -10.95
C TYR A 445 20.00 -15.64 -10.31
N LEU A 446 18.93 -15.10 -9.76
CA LEU A 446 18.85 -13.70 -9.30
C LEU A 446 19.27 -13.49 -7.84
N ASN A 447 19.43 -14.55 -7.07
CA ASN A 447 19.86 -14.46 -5.67
C ASN A 447 21.32 -14.06 -5.56
N ASN A 448 21.69 -13.36 -4.48
CA ASN A 448 23.04 -12.91 -4.17
C ASN A 448 23.69 -12.09 -5.29
N ARG A 449 22.88 -11.37 -6.07
CA ARG A 449 23.31 -10.48 -7.15
C ARG A 449 22.65 -9.13 -7.04
N LEU A 450 23.32 -8.10 -7.57
CA LEU A 450 22.72 -6.80 -7.74
C LEU A 450 21.65 -6.89 -8.85
N LEU A 451 20.45 -6.46 -8.51
CA LEU A 451 19.30 -6.42 -9.40
C LEU A 451 19.08 -4.96 -9.82
N TYR A 452 18.84 -4.74 -11.10
CA TYR A 452 18.52 -3.42 -11.60
C TYR A 452 17.56 -3.46 -12.78
N SER A 453 16.75 -2.43 -12.84
CA SER A 453 15.77 -2.23 -13.92
C SER A 453 15.46 -0.75 -14.06
N GLY A 454 14.84 -0.40 -15.16
CA GLY A 454 14.38 0.96 -15.42
C GLY A 454 13.32 0.96 -16.49
N GLY A 455 12.67 2.11 -16.69
CA GLY A 455 11.63 2.20 -17.69
C GLY A 455 10.91 3.54 -17.69
N PHE A 456 9.85 3.57 -18.48
CA PHE A 456 8.95 4.72 -18.57
C PHE A 456 7.49 4.25 -18.57
N GLY A 457 6.58 5.17 -18.35
CA GLY A 457 5.17 4.80 -18.31
C GLY A 457 4.23 5.98 -18.14
N ILE A 458 2.96 5.63 -18.02
CA ILE A 458 1.86 6.56 -17.82
C ILE A 458 1.06 6.12 -16.62
N ASP A 459 0.79 7.04 -15.68
CA ASP A 459 -0.13 6.85 -14.59
C ASP A 459 -1.42 7.63 -14.86
N ILE A 460 -2.56 6.97 -14.77
CA ILE A 460 -3.89 7.57 -14.88
C ILE A 460 -4.55 7.52 -13.52
N LEU A 461 -4.72 8.66 -12.89
CA LEU A 461 -5.38 8.81 -11.59
C LEU A 461 -6.83 9.24 -11.81
N THR A 462 -7.76 8.58 -11.15
CA THR A 462 -9.19 8.87 -11.26
C THR A 462 -9.87 8.90 -9.88
N PHE A 463 -11.21 8.88 -9.83
CA PHE A 463 -12.00 9.00 -8.60
C PHE A 463 -11.59 7.98 -7.54
N TYR A 464 -11.78 8.32 -6.28
CA TYR A 464 -11.40 7.53 -5.10
C TYR A 464 -9.90 7.18 -5.05
N ASP A 465 -9.05 8.00 -5.69
CA ASP A 465 -7.61 7.80 -5.78
C ASP A 465 -7.20 6.47 -6.45
N PHE A 466 -8.10 5.92 -7.29
CA PHE A 466 -7.77 4.76 -8.10
C PHE A 466 -6.78 5.16 -9.19
N SER A 467 -5.69 4.41 -9.31
CA SER A 467 -4.68 4.65 -10.34
C SER A 467 -4.43 3.41 -11.19
N LEU A 468 -4.38 3.62 -12.50
CA LEU A 468 -3.88 2.66 -13.49
C LEU A 468 -2.49 3.10 -13.91
N LYS A 469 -1.54 2.16 -13.93
CA LYS A 469 -0.15 2.42 -14.29
C LYS A 469 0.25 1.50 -15.44
N PHE A 470 0.60 2.09 -16.55
CA PHE A 470 1.13 1.41 -17.73
C PHE A 470 2.64 1.65 -17.74
N GLU A 471 3.44 0.60 -17.61
CA GLU A 471 4.88 0.68 -17.43
C GLU A 471 5.59 -0.20 -18.46
N TYR A 472 6.44 0.39 -19.29
CA TYR A 472 7.35 -0.37 -20.15
C TYR A 472 8.71 -0.42 -19.48
N SER A 473 9.14 -1.61 -19.11
CA SER A 473 10.34 -1.84 -18.30
C SER A 473 11.42 -2.56 -19.09
N PHE A 474 12.64 -2.16 -18.81
CA PHE A 474 13.88 -2.83 -19.21
C PHE A 474 14.53 -3.42 -17.97
N ASN A 475 15.08 -4.61 -18.06
CA ASN A 475 15.76 -5.26 -16.95
C ASN A 475 17.11 -5.84 -17.37
N GLN A 476 17.93 -6.21 -16.38
CA GLN A 476 19.26 -6.77 -16.58
C GLN A 476 19.31 -8.10 -17.35
N LEU A 477 18.17 -8.78 -17.51
CA LEU A 477 18.07 -10.04 -18.26
C LEU A 477 17.77 -9.81 -19.74
N GLY A 478 17.62 -8.54 -20.17
CA GLY A 478 17.23 -8.20 -21.54
C GLY A 478 15.78 -8.55 -21.90
N LYS A 479 14.96 -8.95 -20.89
CA LYS A 479 13.55 -9.30 -21.08
C LYS A 479 12.67 -8.07 -20.77
N ASN A 480 12.48 -7.27 -21.79
CA ASN A 480 11.67 -6.05 -21.70
C ASN A 480 10.19 -6.37 -21.83
N GLY A 481 9.33 -5.55 -21.26
CA GLY A 481 7.90 -5.80 -21.33
C GLY A 481 7.03 -4.64 -20.89
N LEU A 482 5.76 -4.71 -21.29
CA LEU A 482 4.70 -3.83 -20.81
C LEU A 482 4.01 -4.48 -19.60
N PHE A 483 3.97 -3.75 -18.51
CA PHE A 483 3.33 -4.16 -17.25
C PHE A 483 2.18 -3.22 -16.92
N LEU A 484 1.10 -3.80 -16.47
CA LEU A 484 -0.08 -3.07 -16.02
C LEU A 484 -0.25 -3.26 -14.51
N HIS A 485 -0.21 -2.17 -13.77
CA HIS A 485 -0.47 -2.16 -12.34
C HIS A 485 -1.69 -1.31 -12.04
N ASN A 486 -2.45 -1.73 -11.05
CA ASN A 486 -3.51 -0.93 -10.49
C ASN A 486 -3.27 -0.72 -8.99
N GLN A 487 -3.63 0.43 -8.50
CA GLN A 487 -3.63 0.73 -7.09
C GLN A 487 -4.95 1.41 -6.76
N SER A 488 -5.68 0.83 -5.82
CA SER A 488 -6.91 1.45 -5.31
C SER A 488 -6.61 2.23 -4.05
N GLY A 489 -7.29 3.34 -3.87
CA GLY A 489 -7.28 4.10 -2.62
C GLY A 489 -8.07 3.40 -1.50
N PHE A 490 -8.48 2.14 -1.73
CA PHE A 490 -9.33 1.35 -0.84
C PHE A 490 -8.57 0.22 -0.16
#